data_70fd85682c7bfbcc878a7215f7023ee3
#
_entry.id   70fd85682c7bfbcc878a7215f7023ee3
#
_cell.length_a   1.000
_cell.length_b   1.000
_cell.length_c   1.000
_cell.angle_alpha   90.00
_cell.angle_beta   90.00
_cell.angle_gamma   90.00
#
_symmetry.space_group_name_H-M   'P 1'
#
loop_
_entity.id
_entity.type
_entity.pdbx_description
1 polymer ?
#
loop_
_entity_poly.entity_id
_entity_poly.type
_entity_poly.pdbx_seq_one_letter_code
_entity_poly.pdbx_strand_id
1 'polypeptide(L)'
;MASEVDLDDTLMAVMAHGLLTSMSVVTASIGLLRDAWEDFDPDERETLLAKAEEQALHVGAVLTDLVRGLPAEVIKQLDHLRD
;
A
#
# COMPACT_ATOMS: atom_id res chain seq x y z
N MET A 1 28.88 -12.12 7.74
CA MET A 1 29.22 -11.12 6.92
C MET A 1 28.08 -10.28 6.54
N ALA A 2 28.04 -9.79 5.41
CA ALA A 2 26.98 -8.91 4.94
C ALA A 2 25.60 -9.55 4.90
N SER A 3 25.49 -10.82 5.24
CA SER A 3 24.25 -11.58 5.08
C SER A 3 23.08 -11.01 5.85
N GLU A 4 23.28 -10.50 7.07
CA GLU A 4 22.16 -9.95 7.84
C GLU A 4 21.64 -8.65 7.23
N VAL A 5 22.55 -7.77 6.82
CA VAL A 5 22.17 -6.51 6.19
C VAL A 5 21.48 -6.78 4.84
N ASP A 6 22.05 -7.69 4.07
CA ASP A 6 21.49 -8.05 2.77
C ASP A 6 20.08 -8.66 2.92
N LEU A 7 19.91 -9.49 3.95
CA LEU A 7 18.62 -10.12 4.21
C LEU A 7 17.56 -9.09 4.59
N ASP A 8 17.94 -8.12 5.44
CA ASP A 8 17.03 -7.05 5.83
C ASP A 8 16.67 -6.17 4.63
N ASP A 9 17.67 -5.85 3.80
CA ASP A 9 17.43 -5.07 2.58
C ASP A 9 16.50 -5.81 1.62
N THR A 10 16.69 -7.11 1.49
CA THR A 10 15.86 -7.95 0.63
C THR A 10 14.42 -7.98 1.16
N LEU A 11 14.25 -8.14 2.46
CA LEU A 11 12.92 -8.15 3.07
C LEU A 11 12.21 -6.82 2.85
N MET A 12 12.92 -5.71 3.08
CA MET A 12 12.35 -4.38 2.87
C MET A 12 11.96 -4.17 1.41
N ALA A 13 12.79 -4.64 0.48
CA ALA A 13 12.50 -4.53 -0.94
C ALA A 13 11.24 -5.33 -1.32
N VAL A 14 11.11 -6.55 -0.77
CA VAL A 14 9.94 -7.38 -1.02
C VAL A 14 8.68 -6.70 -0.48
N MET A 15 8.75 -6.17 0.73
CA MET A 15 7.62 -5.48 1.35
C MET A 15 7.23 -4.22 0.57
N ALA A 16 8.23 -3.43 0.17
CA ALA A 16 7.99 -2.24 -0.63
C ALA A 16 7.34 -2.58 -1.97
N HIS A 17 7.83 -3.63 -2.62
CA HIS A 17 7.24 -4.08 -3.89
C HIS A 17 5.79 -4.50 -3.69
N GLY A 18 5.51 -5.24 -2.63
CA GLY A 18 4.13 -5.66 -2.31
C GLY A 18 3.21 -4.48 -2.07
N LEU A 19 3.69 -3.46 -1.34
CA LEU A 19 2.91 -2.24 -1.10
C LEU A 19 2.64 -1.48 -2.40
N LEU A 20 3.67 -1.35 -3.25
CA LEU A 20 3.51 -0.68 -4.54
C LEU A 20 2.52 -1.43 -5.43
N THR A 21 2.56 -2.76 -5.43
CA THR A 21 1.64 -3.57 -6.19
C THR A 21 0.20 -3.35 -5.70
N SER A 22 -0.01 -3.35 -4.39
CA SER A 22 -1.34 -3.10 -3.81
C SER A 22 -1.83 -1.69 -4.15
N MET A 23 -0.97 -0.69 -4.06
CA MET A 23 -1.33 0.68 -4.43
C MET A 23 -1.64 0.80 -5.91
N SER A 24 -0.94 0.05 -6.76
CA SER A 24 -1.22 0.05 -8.19
C SER A 24 -2.61 -0.50 -8.49
N VAL A 25 -3.04 -1.53 -7.73
CA VAL A 25 -4.39 -2.06 -7.86
C VAL A 25 -5.43 -1.01 -7.46
N VAL A 26 -5.19 -0.28 -6.36
CA VAL A 26 -6.09 0.80 -5.92
C VAL A 26 -6.19 1.87 -7.02
N THR A 27 -5.04 2.33 -7.49
CA THR A 27 -4.99 3.38 -8.50
C THR A 27 -5.67 2.95 -9.80
N ALA A 28 -5.41 1.72 -10.25
CA ALA A 28 -6.02 1.20 -11.49
C ALA A 28 -7.53 1.07 -11.35
N SER A 29 -8.00 0.57 -10.20
CA SER A 29 -9.44 0.40 -9.96
C SER A 29 -10.17 1.74 -9.97
N ILE A 30 -9.58 2.74 -9.30
CA ILE A 30 -10.15 4.08 -9.27
C ILE A 30 -10.12 4.72 -10.65
N GLY A 31 -9.01 4.55 -11.36
CA GLY A 31 -8.87 5.09 -12.73
C GLY A 31 -9.90 4.52 -13.69
N LEU A 32 -10.12 3.20 -13.63
CA LEU A 32 -11.13 2.55 -14.45
C LEU A 32 -12.54 3.08 -14.13
N LEU A 33 -12.85 3.20 -12.84
CA LEU A 33 -14.15 3.72 -12.43
C LEU A 33 -14.36 5.16 -12.90
N ARG A 34 -13.34 5.99 -12.77
CA ARG A 34 -13.44 7.39 -13.19
C ARG A 34 -13.60 7.52 -14.69
N ASP A 35 -12.83 6.76 -15.46
CA ASP A 35 -12.76 6.93 -16.90
C ASP A 35 -13.88 6.20 -17.65
N ALA A 36 -14.39 5.12 -17.08
CA ALA A 36 -15.37 4.25 -17.75
C ALA A 36 -16.59 3.96 -16.87
N TRP A 37 -16.96 4.90 -16.01
CA TRP A 37 -18.06 4.71 -15.05
C TRP A 37 -19.34 4.25 -15.73
N GLU A 38 -19.68 4.85 -16.85
CA GLU A 38 -20.91 4.55 -17.56
C GLU A 38 -20.90 3.16 -18.21
N ASP A 39 -19.71 2.61 -18.44
CA ASP A 39 -19.57 1.30 -19.09
C ASP A 39 -19.73 0.14 -18.11
N PHE A 40 -19.68 0.43 -16.81
CA PHE A 40 -19.85 -0.60 -15.78
C PHE A 40 -21.27 -0.59 -15.22
N ASP A 41 -21.82 -1.77 -14.99
CA ASP A 41 -23.09 -1.85 -14.26
C ASP A 41 -22.85 -1.64 -12.75
N PRO A 42 -23.93 -1.44 -11.97
CA PRO A 42 -23.76 -1.19 -10.52
C PRO A 42 -23.00 -2.26 -9.77
N ASP A 43 -23.17 -3.54 -10.13
CA ASP A 43 -22.45 -4.63 -9.46
C ASP A 43 -20.97 -4.60 -9.80
N GLU A 44 -20.63 -4.30 -11.03
CA GLU A 44 -19.23 -4.18 -11.45
C GLU A 44 -18.56 -3.01 -10.75
N ARG A 45 -19.26 -1.88 -10.62
CA ARG A 45 -18.75 -0.72 -9.89
C ARG A 45 -18.46 -1.06 -8.44
N GLU A 46 -19.42 -1.74 -7.81
CA GLU A 46 -19.25 -2.16 -6.42
C GLU A 46 -18.07 -3.12 -6.24
N THR A 47 -17.90 -4.05 -7.17
CA THR A 47 -16.78 -5.00 -7.13
C THR A 47 -15.45 -4.26 -7.21
N LEU A 48 -15.32 -3.28 -8.11
CA LEU A 48 -14.10 -2.51 -8.25
C LEU A 48 -13.82 -1.64 -7.02
N LEU A 49 -14.87 -1.03 -6.46
CA LEU A 49 -14.74 -0.22 -5.25
C LEU A 49 -14.31 -1.08 -4.06
N ALA A 50 -14.93 -2.25 -3.89
CA ALA A 50 -14.60 -3.17 -2.80
C ALA A 50 -13.16 -3.65 -2.93
N LYS A 51 -12.70 -3.93 -4.13
CA LYS A 51 -11.33 -4.36 -4.37
C LYS A 51 -10.34 -3.26 -4.02
N ALA A 52 -10.63 -2.03 -4.41
CA ALA A 52 -9.78 -0.89 -4.09
C ALA A 52 -9.72 -0.68 -2.59
N GLU A 53 -10.85 -0.75 -1.90
CA GLU A 53 -10.90 -0.61 -0.45
C GLU A 53 -10.11 -1.70 0.26
N GLU A 54 -10.30 -2.95 -0.16
CA GLU A 54 -9.58 -4.07 0.42
C GLU A 54 -8.06 -3.88 0.32
N GLN A 55 -7.58 -3.49 -0.85
CA GLN A 55 -6.16 -3.27 -1.05
C GLN A 55 -5.65 -2.07 -0.25
N ALA A 56 -6.43 -1.00 -0.17
CA ALA A 56 -6.06 0.17 0.61
C ALA A 56 -5.95 -0.16 2.10
N LEU A 57 -6.89 -0.94 2.63
CA LEU A 57 -6.86 -1.40 4.01
C LEU A 57 -5.65 -2.28 4.28
N HIS A 58 -5.31 -3.14 3.34
CA HIS A 58 -4.14 -4.00 3.44
C HIS A 58 -2.86 -3.17 3.51
N VAL A 59 -2.72 -2.19 2.65
CA VAL A 59 -1.56 -1.28 2.67
C VAL A 59 -1.46 -0.57 4.01
N GLY A 60 -2.59 -0.08 4.51
CA GLY A 60 -2.62 0.59 5.81
C GLY A 60 -2.18 -0.31 6.95
N ALA A 61 -2.63 -1.57 6.94
CA ALA A 61 -2.24 -2.54 7.98
C ALA A 61 -0.74 -2.84 7.93
N VAL A 62 -0.20 -3.06 6.73
CA VAL A 62 1.23 -3.34 6.57
C VAL A 62 2.06 -2.14 7.02
N LEU A 63 1.67 -0.93 6.63
CA LEU A 63 2.38 0.28 7.04
C LEU A 63 2.34 0.47 8.55
N THR A 64 1.20 0.18 9.18
CA THR A 64 1.07 0.27 10.63
C THR A 64 2.06 -0.68 11.32
N ASP A 65 2.16 -1.90 10.83
CA ASP A 65 3.08 -2.88 11.39
C ASP A 65 4.53 -2.46 11.19
N LEU A 66 4.87 -1.90 10.03
CA LEU A 66 6.21 -1.39 9.77
C LEU A 66 6.56 -0.25 10.72
N VAL A 67 5.65 0.69 10.92
CA VAL A 67 5.88 1.82 11.81
C VAL A 67 6.09 1.36 13.24
N ARG A 68 5.31 0.37 13.70
CA ARG A 68 5.46 -0.17 15.05
C ARG A 68 6.82 -0.82 15.27
N GLY A 69 7.43 -1.34 14.21
CA GLY A 69 8.75 -1.93 14.30
C GLY A 69 9.90 -0.95 14.13
N LEU A 70 9.61 0.33 13.89
CA LEU A 70 10.65 1.33 13.67
C LEU A 70 11.14 1.92 14.99
N PRO A 71 12.43 2.32 15.07
CA PRO A 71 12.92 3.07 16.24
C PRO A 71 12.14 4.37 16.43
N ALA A 72 12.06 4.81 17.68
CA ALA A 72 11.30 6.02 18.02
C ALA A 72 11.81 7.25 17.27
N GLU A 73 13.11 7.32 17.01
CA GLU A 73 13.69 8.45 16.28
C GLU A 73 13.16 8.54 14.87
N VAL A 74 13.03 7.40 14.21
CA VAL A 74 12.50 7.35 12.84
C VAL A 74 11.03 7.75 12.83
N ILE A 75 10.27 7.29 13.82
CA ILE A 75 8.86 7.65 13.95
C ILE A 75 8.70 9.16 14.08
N LYS A 76 9.55 9.80 14.88
CA LYS A 76 9.51 11.25 15.05
C LYS A 76 9.77 11.98 13.73
N GLN A 77 10.72 11.49 12.94
CA GLN A 77 11.02 12.09 11.64
C GLN A 77 9.85 11.96 10.69
N LEU A 78 9.16 10.82 10.71
CA LEU A 78 7.99 10.62 9.88
C LEU A 78 6.85 11.55 10.27
N ASP A 79 6.67 11.79 11.56
CA ASP A 79 5.66 12.74 12.04
C ASP A 79 5.94 14.15 11.54
N HIS A 80 7.21 14.56 11.48
CA HIS A 80 7.58 15.85 10.90
C HIS A 80 7.20 15.97 9.43
N LEU A 81 7.39 14.88 8.68
CA LEU A 81 7.04 14.89 7.26
C LEU A 81 5.54 15.00 7.02
N ARG A 82 4.75 14.51 7.98
CA ARG A 82 3.30 14.54 7.84
C ARG A 82 2.73 15.94 8.02
N ASP A 83 3.43 16.76 8.76
CA ASP A 83 3.03 18.15 8.98
C ASP A 83 3.53 19.05 7.85
#